data_602bbd2373f7aa3d10be1b14a0d85980
#
_entry.id   602bbd2373f7aa3d10be1b14a0d85980
#
_cell.length_a   1.000
_cell.length_b   1.000
_cell.length_c   1.000
_cell.angle_alpha   90.00
_cell.angle_beta   90.00
_cell.angle_gamma   90.00
#
_symmetry.space_group_name_H-M   'P 1'
#
loop_
_entity.id
_entity.type
_entity.pdbx_description
1 polymer ?
#
loop_
_entity_poly.entity_id
_entity_poly.type
_entity_poly.pdbx_seq_one_letter_code
_entity_poly.pdbx_strand_id
1 'polypeptide(L)'
;MKKSANLILPILFLFSCVSKEQQTKKEPKQYSIQQFYTSENISGGVFNSDETKVLTNNNKTGIYNIYEINLADTTTKAVTNSVKESFFIDDYVPGTNDFIYSSDKGGNENSHLYLVHKGDSAKDLTPGNNEKASFSGWNKSKTALYYNSNNRNPKFFDLYKMDTATWKGVLIYKNDSGYDVNTISHNEQYFLLTKAITTDKNDLYLFDNSTKKLKKISADTGLAIYNPQAFDLNDSSFYYTTNEGSEFTYLVKYNVGSGVKEKIFQAKWDVVYMYLSENGKFRVLGINEDGRNKVLLYDHTTGNQLDFPEITTGTVQGVNISPSEKNMILFVSSDKSPVNLWLYNFETKKLTQLTKTLNPQINPDDLVQSEVVHFKSFDGLDVPAIYYRPLNAGKDAKVPALVWVHGGPGGQSRPGYYQSVQYFVNHGYAILMVNNRGSSGYGKTFYNMDNRDHGDRDLMDCVFGKRWLAKQEYIDSTKIGIYGGSYGGFMSLAGIIFHPNEFKIGVDLFGVANWPRTLRT
;
A
#
# COMPACT_ATOMS: atom_id res chain seq x y z
N MET A 1 -60.01 67.84 -17.32
CA MET A 1 -58.71 67.60 -17.92
C MET A 1 -57.64 67.81 -16.82
N LYS A 2 -57.17 66.75 -16.15
CA LYS A 2 -56.12 66.83 -15.12
C LYS A 2 -54.86 66.22 -15.73
N LYS A 3 -53.81 67.02 -15.84
CA LYS A 3 -52.46 66.57 -16.25
C LYS A 3 -51.77 66.03 -15.04
N SER A 4 -51.37 64.77 -15.11
CA SER A 4 -50.49 64.12 -14.12
C SER A 4 -49.01 64.35 -14.52
N ALA A 5 -48.25 64.95 -13.62
CA ALA A 5 -46.80 65.11 -13.77
C ALA A 5 -46.10 63.91 -13.19
N ASN A 6 -45.35 63.20 -14.02
CA ASN A 6 -44.45 62.12 -13.58
C ASN A 6 -43.12 62.70 -13.08
N LEU A 7 -42.84 62.48 -11.80
CA LEU A 7 -41.52 62.79 -11.16
C LEU A 7 -40.56 61.61 -11.37
N ILE A 8 -39.51 61.80 -12.16
CA ILE A 8 -38.45 60.85 -12.34
C ILE A 8 -37.40 61.15 -11.28
N LEU A 9 -37.21 60.19 -10.33
CA LEU A 9 -36.17 60.26 -9.31
C LEU A 9 -34.92 59.55 -9.86
N PRO A 10 -33.70 60.17 -9.89
CA PRO A 10 -32.50 59.49 -10.31
C PRO A 10 -31.98 58.60 -9.19
N ILE A 11 -31.90 57.30 -9.46
CA ILE A 11 -31.24 56.33 -8.57
C ILE A 11 -29.72 56.48 -8.75
N LEU A 12 -29.04 57.00 -7.72
CA LEU A 12 -27.58 57.00 -7.62
C LEU A 12 -27.10 55.60 -7.28
N PHE A 13 -26.47 54.91 -8.22
CA PHE A 13 -25.71 53.69 -7.95
C PHE A 13 -24.39 54.07 -7.27
N LEU A 14 -24.31 53.87 -5.97
CA LEU A 14 -23.03 53.84 -5.23
C LEU A 14 -22.29 52.54 -5.56
N PHE A 15 -21.31 52.62 -6.46
CA PHE A 15 -20.30 51.55 -6.63
C PHE A 15 -19.47 51.48 -5.35
N SER A 16 -19.78 50.55 -4.48
CA SER A 16 -18.88 50.13 -3.39
C SER A 16 -17.73 49.37 -4.03
N CYS A 17 -16.54 49.99 -4.11
CA CYS A 17 -15.31 49.30 -4.33
C CYS A 17 -15.03 48.40 -3.11
N VAL A 18 -15.47 47.14 -3.18
CA VAL A 18 -14.96 46.11 -2.29
C VAL A 18 -13.51 45.87 -2.71
N SER A 19 -12.57 46.46 -1.95
CA SER A 19 -11.17 46.12 -2.03
C SER A 19 -11.08 44.63 -1.72
N LYS A 20 -10.70 43.81 -2.72
CA LYS A 20 -10.21 42.45 -2.44
C LYS A 20 -9.04 42.60 -1.50
N GLU A 21 -9.27 42.30 -0.21
CA GLU A 21 -8.17 42.04 0.70
C GLU A 21 -7.29 41.00 0.03
N GLN A 22 -6.09 41.41 -0.38
CA GLN A 22 -5.01 40.49 -0.68
C GLN A 22 -4.75 39.75 0.63
N GLN A 23 -5.32 38.56 0.77
CA GLN A 23 -4.85 37.62 1.79
C GLN A 23 -3.36 37.45 1.56
N THR A 24 -2.57 38.11 2.41
CA THR A 24 -1.14 37.88 2.48
C THR A 24 -0.96 36.38 2.74
N LYS A 25 -0.50 35.63 1.72
CA LYS A 25 -0.17 34.22 1.87
C LYS A 25 0.81 34.12 3.02
N LYS A 26 0.37 33.58 4.14
CA LYS A 26 1.21 33.33 5.30
C LYS A 26 2.30 32.36 4.85
N GLU A 27 3.57 32.74 4.99
CA GLU A 27 4.68 31.80 4.74
C GLU A 27 4.51 30.59 5.67
N PRO A 28 4.59 29.35 5.14
CA PRO A 28 4.48 28.18 5.96
C PRO A 28 5.63 28.10 6.95
N LYS A 29 5.35 27.67 8.17
CA LYS A 29 6.40 27.39 9.13
C LYS A 29 7.26 26.22 8.61
N GLN A 30 8.57 26.40 8.64
CA GLN A 30 9.51 25.34 8.33
C GLN A 30 9.76 24.46 9.56
N TYR A 31 9.82 23.16 9.35
CA TYR A 31 10.06 22.15 10.37
C TYR A 31 11.35 21.40 10.08
N SER A 32 12.07 20.99 11.11
CA SER A 32 13.29 20.20 10.96
C SER A 32 12.99 18.79 10.42
N ILE A 33 13.98 18.15 9.80
CA ILE A 33 13.87 16.76 9.34
C ILE A 33 13.48 15.82 10.49
N GLN A 34 13.99 16.04 11.70
CA GLN A 34 13.67 15.26 12.87
C GLN A 34 12.18 15.36 13.22
N GLN A 35 11.55 16.54 13.11
CA GLN A 35 10.13 16.70 13.38
C GLN A 35 9.28 15.90 12.40
N PHE A 36 9.66 15.83 11.12
CA PHE A 36 8.97 14.98 10.15
C PHE A 36 9.12 13.49 10.47
N TYR A 37 10.35 13.05 10.79
CA TYR A 37 10.65 11.64 11.06
C TYR A 37 10.21 11.14 12.43
N THR A 38 9.80 12.02 13.36
CA THR A 38 9.13 11.64 14.61
C THR A 38 7.61 11.53 14.48
N SER A 39 7.02 11.75 13.29
CA SER A 39 5.66 11.31 13.01
C SER A 39 5.60 9.78 13.06
N GLU A 40 4.53 9.27 13.69
CA GLU A 40 4.39 7.82 13.92
C GLU A 40 3.95 7.09 12.65
N ASN A 41 4.51 5.90 12.40
CA ASN A 41 4.04 4.98 11.38
C ASN A 41 3.33 3.81 12.07
N ILE A 42 2.07 3.56 11.67
CA ILE A 42 1.21 2.53 12.25
C ILE A 42 0.82 1.52 11.18
N SER A 43 0.82 0.24 11.58
CA SER A 43 0.28 -0.90 10.81
C SER A 43 -0.30 -1.95 11.76
N GLY A 44 -0.79 -3.07 11.24
CA GLY A 44 -1.43 -4.12 12.04
C GLY A 44 -2.94 -3.89 12.15
N GLY A 45 -3.47 -3.70 13.34
CA GLY A 45 -4.92 -3.50 13.54
C GLY A 45 -5.68 -4.81 13.78
N VAL A 46 -5.15 -5.69 14.62
CA VAL A 46 -5.67 -7.02 14.90
C VAL A 46 -6.56 -6.97 16.15
N PHE A 47 -7.79 -7.45 16.04
CA PHE A 47 -8.73 -7.51 17.16
C PHE A 47 -8.40 -8.68 18.09
N ASN A 48 -8.56 -8.46 19.40
CA ASN A 48 -8.59 -9.56 20.36
C ASN A 48 -9.94 -10.31 20.31
N SER A 49 -10.04 -11.45 21.00
CA SER A 49 -11.20 -12.36 20.89
C SER A 49 -12.54 -11.76 21.35
N ASP A 50 -12.53 -10.80 22.29
CA ASP A 50 -13.74 -10.10 22.76
C ASP A 50 -13.98 -8.76 22.07
N GLU A 51 -13.11 -8.41 21.10
CA GLU A 51 -13.17 -7.18 20.29
C GLU A 51 -13.19 -5.89 21.10
N THR A 52 -12.60 -5.91 22.29
CA THR A 52 -12.44 -4.72 23.14
C THR A 52 -11.12 -4.00 22.91
N LYS A 53 -10.18 -4.64 22.21
CA LYS A 53 -8.82 -4.17 22.00
C LYS A 53 -8.32 -4.47 20.59
N VAL A 54 -7.33 -3.70 20.17
CA VAL A 54 -6.62 -3.89 18.91
C VAL A 54 -5.12 -3.81 19.15
N LEU A 55 -4.34 -4.78 18.61
CA LEU A 55 -2.88 -4.68 18.54
C LEU A 55 -2.43 -4.00 17.25
N THR A 56 -1.44 -3.15 17.37
CA THR A 56 -0.85 -2.40 16.26
C THR A 56 0.66 -2.39 16.37
N ASN A 57 1.33 -2.23 15.23
CA ASN A 57 2.74 -1.87 15.17
C ASN A 57 2.87 -0.36 15.17
N ASN A 58 3.80 0.19 15.94
CA ASN A 58 4.09 1.62 15.95
C ASN A 58 5.58 1.86 16.20
N ASN A 59 6.17 2.78 15.44
CA ASN A 59 7.59 3.14 15.55
C ASN A 59 7.87 4.33 16.49
N LYS A 60 6.98 4.65 17.41
CA LYS A 60 7.07 5.80 18.33
C LYS A 60 8.40 5.88 19.11
N THR A 61 9.04 4.74 19.36
CA THR A 61 10.34 4.66 20.07
C THR A 61 11.55 4.68 19.13
N GLY A 62 11.37 4.95 17.85
CA GLY A 62 12.40 4.93 16.80
C GLY A 62 12.50 3.60 16.05
N ILE A 63 11.99 2.52 16.65
CA ILE A 63 11.80 1.20 16.01
C ILE A 63 10.38 0.71 16.25
N TYR A 64 9.93 -0.27 15.46
CA TYR A 64 8.60 -0.82 15.64
C TYR A 64 8.50 -1.65 16.90
N ASN A 65 7.51 -1.33 17.71
CA ASN A 65 7.03 -2.10 18.85
C ASN A 65 5.53 -2.34 18.70
N ILE A 66 4.99 -3.28 19.47
CA ILE A 66 3.57 -3.62 19.47
C ILE A 66 2.87 -2.83 20.57
N TYR A 67 1.74 -2.22 20.21
CA TYR A 67 0.91 -1.42 21.10
C TYR A 67 -0.51 -1.97 21.12
N GLU A 68 -1.13 -1.96 22.28
CA GLU A 68 -2.52 -2.30 22.50
C GLU A 68 -3.34 -1.00 22.60
N ILE A 69 -4.40 -0.88 21.82
CA ILE A 69 -5.38 0.20 21.86
C ILE A 69 -6.66 -0.34 22.48
N ASN A 70 -7.15 0.28 23.56
CA ASN A 70 -8.46 -0.01 24.13
C ASN A 70 -9.54 0.71 23.30
N LEU A 71 -10.53 -0.01 22.82
CA LEU A 71 -11.56 0.53 21.91
C LEU A 71 -12.63 1.36 22.62
N ALA A 72 -12.77 1.23 23.97
CA ALA A 72 -13.76 1.98 24.72
C ALA A 72 -13.34 3.44 24.97
N ASP A 73 -12.05 3.68 25.26
CA ASP A 73 -11.51 4.99 25.65
C ASP A 73 -10.35 5.47 24.77
N THR A 74 -9.95 4.69 23.78
CA THR A 74 -8.83 4.92 22.85
C THR A 74 -7.44 5.02 23.52
N THR A 75 -7.31 4.61 24.77
CA THR A 75 -6.01 4.58 25.43
C THR A 75 -5.08 3.56 24.77
N THR A 76 -3.80 3.95 24.65
CA THR A 76 -2.78 3.13 23.98
C THR A 76 -1.64 2.84 24.96
N LYS A 77 -1.22 1.57 25.04
CA LYS A 77 -0.05 1.15 25.83
C LYS A 77 0.87 0.25 25.02
N ALA A 78 2.18 0.36 25.24
CA ALA A 78 3.15 -0.58 24.70
C ALA A 78 2.97 -1.96 25.37
N VAL A 79 2.94 -3.03 24.56
CA VAL A 79 2.94 -4.43 25.05
C VAL A 79 4.27 -5.11 24.79
N THR A 80 5.12 -4.50 23.95
CA THR A 80 6.54 -4.84 23.79
C THR A 80 7.41 -3.60 23.99
N ASN A 81 8.69 -3.80 24.29
CA ASN A 81 9.62 -2.71 24.58
C ASN A 81 11.02 -3.03 24.02
N SER A 82 11.10 -3.35 22.74
CA SER A 82 12.36 -3.54 22.04
C SER A 82 13.06 -2.19 21.85
N VAL A 83 14.39 -2.20 21.97
CA VAL A 83 15.27 -1.05 21.67
C VAL A 83 16.25 -1.37 20.53
N LYS A 84 16.14 -2.54 19.94
CA LYS A 84 17.11 -3.07 18.98
C LYS A 84 16.47 -3.63 17.73
N GLU A 85 15.51 -4.54 17.89
CA GLU A 85 14.85 -5.26 16.80
C GLU A 85 13.41 -4.73 16.65
N SER A 86 12.93 -4.59 15.42
CA SER A 86 11.54 -4.24 15.14
C SER A 86 10.64 -5.46 15.30
N PHE A 87 9.49 -5.26 15.97
CA PHE A 87 8.47 -6.28 16.18
C PHE A 87 7.21 -5.93 15.40
N PHE A 88 6.70 -6.91 14.63
CA PHE A 88 5.51 -6.73 13.81
C PHE A 88 4.46 -7.76 14.23
N ILE A 89 3.30 -7.28 14.68
CA ILE A 89 2.19 -8.15 15.08
C ILE A 89 1.70 -8.98 13.89
N ASP A 90 1.59 -10.28 14.06
CA ASP A 90 0.92 -11.18 13.13
C ASP A 90 -0.54 -11.36 13.52
N ASP A 91 -0.81 -11.91 14.72
CA ASP A 91 -2.18 -12.09 15.21
C ASP A 91 -2.24 -12.37 16.71
N TYR A 92 -3.44 -12.21 17.30
CA TYR A 92 -3.75 -12.80 18.61
C TYR A 92 -3.86 -14.32 18.51
N VAL A 93 -3.47 -15.01 19.58
CA VAL A 93 -3.80 -16.44 19.73
C VAL A 93 -5.29 -16.55 20.07
N PRO A 94 -6.09 -17.21 19.23
CA PRO A 94 -7.53 -17.26 19.39
C PRO A 94 -7.98 -17.74 20.79
N GLY A 95 -8.96 -17.05 21.37
CA GLY A 95 -9.50 -17.36 22.70
C GLY A 95 -8.62 -16.94 23.87
N THR A 96 -7.49 -16.26 23.62
CA THR A 96 -6.55 -15.82 24.65
C THR A 96 -6.19 -14.34 24.52
N ASN A 97 -5.33 -13.82 25.41
CA ASN A 97 -4.68 -12.52 25.25
C ASN A 97 -3.22 -12.65 24.82
N ASP A 98 -2.77 -13.84 24.48
CA ASP A 98 -1.46 -14.06 23.92
C ASP A 98 -1.44 -13.64 22.46
N PHE A 99 -0.26 -13.34 21.93
CA PHE A 99 -0.13 -12.93 20.54
C PHE A 99 1.15 -13.46 19.91
N ILE A 100 1.14 -13.50 18.58
CA ILE A 100 2.27 -13.87 17.75
C ILE A 100 2.76 -12.63 17.02
N TYR A 101 4.08 -12.47 16.96
CA TYR A 101 4.71 -11.43 16.18
C TYR A 101 5.89 -11.98 15.40
N SER A 102 6.23 -11.30 14.31
CA SER A 102 7.42 -11.53 13.49
C SER A 102 8.52 -10.54 13.84
N SER A 103 9.77 -11.02 13.86
CA SER A 103 10.95 -10.18 14.02
C SER A 103 12.16 -10.85 13.39
N ASP A 104 13.08 -10.05 12.86
CA ASP A 104 14.42 -10.51 12.44
C ASP A 104 15.51 -10.00 13.41
N LYS A 105 16.73 -10.44 13.23
CA LYS A 105 17.88 -10.04 14.06
C LYS A 105 18.81 -9.12 13.27
N GLY A 106 18.88 -7.85 13.69
CA GLY A 106 19.82 -6.88 13.12
C GLY A 106 19.55 -6.52 11.65
N GLY A 107 18.32 -6.68 11.16
CA GLY A 107 17.96 -6.38 9.78
C GLY A 107 18.47 -7.44 8.79
N ASN A 108 18.69 -8.69 9.23
CA ASN A 108 19.15 -9.79 8.37
C ASN A 108 18.06 -10.38 7.47
N GLU A 109 16.81 -9.86 7.58
CA GLU A 109 15.63 -10.29 6.83
C GLU A 109 15.20 -11.76 7.04
N ASN A 110 15.79 -12.46 7.99
CA ASN A 110 15.41 -13.81 8.40
C ASN A 110 14.45 -13.71 9.59
N SER A 111 13.18 -13.40 9.30
CA SER A 111 12.16 -13.24 10.33
C SER A 111 11.76 -14.59 10.91
N HIS A 112 11.64 -14.64 12.24
CA HIS A 112 11.05 -15.75 12.98
C HIS A 112 9.70 -15.35 13.55
N LEU A 113 8.87 -16.32 13.90
CA LEU A 113 7.62 -16.15 14.63
C LEU A 113 7.88 -16.31 16.13
N TYR A 114 7.37 -15.35 16.91
CA TYR A 114 7.52 -15.33 18.36
C TYR A 114 6.15 -15.33 19.03
N LEU A 115 5.98 -16.16 20.05
CA LEU A 115 4.80 -16.20 20.90
C LEU A 115 5.08 -15.42 22.18
N VAL A 116 4.14 -14.54 22.56
CA VAL A 116 4.15 -13.85 23.85
C VAL A 116 2.95 -14.28 24.67
N HIS A 117 3.22 -14.89 25.84
CA HIS A 117 2.25 -15.02 26.91
C HIS A 117 2.29 -13.77 27.79
N LYS A 118 1.15 -13.38 28.33
CA LYS A 118 1.08 -12.19 29.19
C LYS A 118 2.05 -12.30 30.39
N GLY A 119 3.06 -11.45 30.40
CA GLY A 119 4.05 -11.35 31.49
C GLY A 119 5.31 -12.21 31.32
N ASP A 120 5.38 -13.04 30.26
CA ASP A 120 6.52 -13.91 29.99
C ASP A 120 7.46 -13.31 28.92
N SER A 121 8.68 -13.88 28.86
CA SER A 121 9.58 -13.63 27.74
C SER A 121 9.04 -14.30 26.46
N ALA A 122 9.28 -13.66 25.32
CA ALA A 122 8.86 -14.20 24.03
C ALA A 122 9.54 -15.55 23.73
N LYS A 123 8.75 -16.53 23.28
CA LYS A 123 9.23 -17.84 22.83
C LYS A 123 9.38 -17.83 21.32
N ASP A 124 10.57 -18.12 20.81
CA ASP A 124 10.81 -18.36 19.38
C ASP A 124 10.13 -19.67 18.95
N LEU A 125 9.15 -19.57 18.03
CA LEU A 125 8.39 -20.72 17.52
C LEU A 125 9.06 -21.38 16.31
N THR A 126 9.95 -20.67 15.62
CA THR A 126 10.59 -21.10 14.38
C THR A 126 12.12 -20.88 14.46
N PRO A 127 12.79 -21.47 15.50
CA PRO A 127 14.19 -21.22 15.74
C PRO A 127 15.08 -21.76 14.61
N GLY A 128 16.14 -21.02 14.31
CA GLY A 128 17.17 -21.36 13.31
C GLY A 128 18.15 -20.22 13.12
N ASN A 129 19.15 -20.38 12.23
CA ASN A 129 20.19 -19.38 12.01
C ASN A 129 20.01 -18.58 10.73
N ASN A 130 19.50 -19.22 9.67
CA ASN A 130 19.30 -18.63 8.36
C ASN A 130 17.90 -18.91 7.82
N GLU A 131 17.05 -19.41 8.67
CA GLU A 131 15.66 -19.71 8.36
C GLU A 131 14.83 -18.44 8.37
N LYS A 132 13.89 -18.39 7.45
CA LYS A 132 12.85 -17.37 7.39
C LYS A 132 11.50 -18.05 7.53
N ALA A 133 10.68 -17.51 8.40
CA ALA A 133 9.30 -17.94 8.58
C ALA A 133 8.34 -16.76 8.49
N SER A 134 7.13 -17.03 8.00
CA SER A 134 6.04 -16.06 7.91
C SER A 134 4.72 -16.69 8.28
N PHE A 135 3.94 -15.98 9.10
CA PHE A 135 2.58 -16.38 9.49
C PHE A 135 1.66 -16.37 8.26
N SER A 136 0.81 -17.40 8.13
CA SER A 136 -0.09 -17.59 6.99
C SER A 136 -1.56 -17.75 7.41
N GLY A 137 -1.88 -17.50 8.69
CA GLY A 137 -3.24 -17.54 9.21
C GLY A 137 -3.53 -18.74 10.12
N TRP A 138 -4.76 -18.79 10.61
CA TRP A 138 -5.28 -19.84 11.48
C TRP A 138 -6.10 -20.84 10.67
N ASN A 139 -6.10 -22.10 11.13
CA ASN A 139 -7.07 -23.08 10.62
C ASN A 139 -8.51 -22.70 11.07
N LYS A 140 -9.52 -23.26 10.42
CA LYS A 140 -10.93 -22.94 10.69
C LYS A 140 -11.34 -23.17 12.15
N SER A 141 -10.81 -24.19 12.81
CA SER A 141 -11.09 -24.50 14.22
C SER A 141 -10.30 -23.64 15.20
N LYS A 142 -9.40 -22.77 14.73
CA LYS A 142 -8.54 -21.91 15.56
C LYS A 142 -7.63 -22.68 16.55
N THR A 143 -7.31 -23.93 16.25
CA THR A 143 -6.47 -24.82 17.07
C THR A 143 -5.05 -24.97 16.53
N ALA A 144 -4.79 -24.45 15.34
CA ALA A 144 -3.48 -24.48 14.72
C ALA A 144 -3.29 -23.26 13.81
N LEU A 145 -2.05 -22.82 13.69
CA LEU A 145 -1.64 -21.82 12.70
C LEU A 145 -0.92 -22.48 11.53
N TYR A 146 -0.94 -21.79 10.38
CA TYR A 146 -0.11 -22.10 9.24
C TYR A 146 1.05 -21.08 9.17
N TYR A 147 2.20 -21.56 8.72
CA TYR A 147 3.34 -20.71 8.42
C TYR A 147 4.15 -21.27 7.27
N ASN A 148 4.72 -20.38 6.47
CA ASN A 148 5.70 -20.75 5.46
C ASN A 148 7.11 -20.64 6.04
N SER A 149 7.99 -21.58 5.70
CA SER A 149 9.40 -21.52 6.11
C SER A 149 10.33 -22.16 5.08
N ASN A 150 11.51 -21.55 4.91
CA ASN A 150 12.59 -22.09 4.10
C ASN A 150 13.57 -23.00 4.89
N ASN A 151 13.21 -23.40 6.10
CA ASN A 151 14.05 -24.19 7.02
C ASN A 151 14.63 -25.45 6.35
N ARG A 152 13.84 -26.18 5.55
CA ARG A 152 14.31 -27.40 4.87
C ARG A 152 15.18 -27.10 3.65
N ASN A 153 14.87 -26.03 2.91
CA ASN A 153 15.52 -25.66 1.67
C ASN A 153 15.57 -24.14 1.51
N PRO A 154 16.75 -23.51 1.50
CA PRO A 154 16.86 -22.05 1.45
C PRO A 154 16.29 -21.42 0.16
N LYS A 155 16.02 -22.21 -0.89
CA LYS A 155 15.48 -21.73 -2.16
C LYS A 155 13.95 -21.67 -2.19
N PHE A 156 13.27 -22.46 -1.34
CA PHE A 156 11.82 -22.62 -1.41
C PHE A 156 11.19 -22.59 -0.03
N PHE A 157 10.01 -22.03 0.04
CA PHE A 157 9.22 -22.01 1.26
C PHE A 157 8.25 -23.20 1.28
N ASP A 158 8.41 -24.04 2.29
CA ASP A 158 7.47 -25.11 2.61
C ASP A 158 6.32 -24.57 3.46
N LEU A 159 5.16 -25.22 3.43
CA LEU A 159 4.06 -24.92 4.33
C LEU A 159 4.03 -25.88 5.52
N TYR A 160 3.97 -25.30 6.70
CA TYR A 160 3.85 -26.02 7.98
C TYR A 160 2.53 -25.69 8.67
N LYS A 161 2.05 -26.63 9.46
CA LYS A 161 0.95 -26.45 10.41
C LYS A 161 1.48 -26.64 11.83
N MET A 162 1.23 -25.67 12.71
CA MET A 162 1.67 -25.69 14.11
C MET A 162 0.47 -25.74 15.03
N ASP A 163 0.37 -26.80 15.81
CA ASP A 163 -0.67 -27.02 16.81
C ASP A 163 -0.48 -26.10 18.02
N THR A 164 -1.53 -25.39 18.47
CA THR A 164 -1.42 -24.40 19.56
C THR A 164 -1.30 -24.99 20.96
N ALA A 165 -1.65 -26.25 21.17
CA ALA A 165 -1.50 -26.90 22.47
C ALA A 165 -0.03 -27.33 22.70
N THR A 166 0.69 -27.66 21.63
CA THR A 166 2.07 -28.17 21.71
C THR A 166 3.11 -27.22 21.18
N TRP A 167 2.70 -26.27 20.33
CA TRP A 167 3.58 -25.36 19.57
C TRP A 167 4.64 -26.11 18.76
N LYS A 168 4.25 -27.23 18.16
CA LYS A 168 5.08 -28.03 17.26
C LYS A 168 4.59 -27.94 15.83
N GLY A 169 5.49 -27.55 14.92
CA GLY A 169 5.22 -27.47 13.49
C GLY A 169 5.34 -28.85 12.81
N VAL A 170 4.40 -29.15 11.92
CA VAL A 170 4.41 -30.33 11.04
C VAL A 170 4.37 -29.88 9.60
N LEU A 171 5.24 -30.42 8.77
CA LEU A 171 5.28 -30.15 7.33
C LEU A 171 4.01 -30.70 6.67
N ILE A 172 3.22 -29.85 6.02
CA ILE A 172 1.98 -30.27 5.32
C ILE A 172 2.08 -30.14 3.80
N TYR A 173 2.95 -29.25 3.30
CA TYR A 173 3.26 -29.17 1.87
C TYR A 173 4.76 -28.94 1.66
N LYS A 174 5.40 -29.84 0.91
CA LYS A 174 6.81 -29.79 0.54
C LYS A 174 6.98 -29.08 -0.80
N ASN A 175 7.68 -27.95 -0.80
CA ASN A 175 7.97 -27.21 -2.01
C ASN A 175 9.37 -27.56 -2.54
N ASP A 176 9.46 -28.38 -3.57
CA ASP A 176 10.72 -28.75 -4.22
C ASP A 176 10.88 -28.13 -5.62
N SER A 177 9.87 -27.39 -6.10
CA SER A 177 9.80 -26.97 -7.50
C SER A 177 9.32 -25.53 -7.73
N GLY A 178 9.31 -24.71 -6.64
CA GLY A 178 8.91 -23.31 -6.71
C GLY A 178 7.41 -23.10 -6.89
N TYR A 179 6.59 -23.95 -6.26
CA TYR A 179 5.13 -23.76 -6.14
C TYR A 179 4.83 -23.19 -4.76
N ASP A 180 4.64 -21.89 -4.67
CA ASP A 180 4.38 -21.20 -3.41
C ASP A 180 2.92 -21.32 -3.02
N VAL A 181 2.66 -21.71 -1.76
CA VAL A 181 1.30 -21.79 -1.20
C VAL A 181 0.82 -20.40 -0.82
N ASN A 182 -0.30 -19.98 -1.41
CA ASN A 182 -0.89 -18.66 -1.14
C ASN A 182 -2.15 -18.75 -0.26
N THR A 183 -2.97 -19.79 -0.45
CA THR A 183 -4.27 -19.90 0.22
C THR A 183 -4.61 -21.38 0.46
N ILE A 184 -5.22 -21.66 1.61
CA ILE A 184 -5.59 -23.01 2.05
C ILE A 184 -7.12 -23.02 2.21
N SER A 185 -7.79 -24.08 1.72
CA SER A 185 -9.22 -24.27 1.96
C SER A 185 -9.50 -24.56 3.44
N HIS A 186 -10.70 -24.20 3.93
CA HIS A 186 -11.09 -24.35 5.34
C HIS A 186 -11.06 -25.81 5.81
N ASN A 187 -11.32 -26.77 4.89
CA ASN A 187 -11.25 -28.22 5.14
C ASN A 187 -9.84 -28.81 4.92
N GLU A 188 -8.83 -27.97 4.60
CA GLU A 188 -7.44 -28.37 4.34
C GLU A 188 -7.26 -29.34 3.14
N GLN A 189 -8.30 -29.53 2.33
CA GLN A 189 -8.23 -30.41 1.18
C GLN A 189 -7.52 -29.76 0.00
N TYR A 190 -7.70 -28.43 -0.20
CA TYR A 190 -7.17 -27.74 -1.36
C TYR A 190 -6.21 -26.64 -0.98
N PHE A 191 -5.10 -26.53 -1.73
CA PHE A 191 -4.17 -25.41 -1.64
C PHE A 191 -4.13 -24.70 -3.00
N LEU A 192 -4.19 -23.37 -2.99
CA LEU A 192 -3.91 -22.56 -4.17
C LEU A 192 -2.43 -22.24 -4.20
N LEU A 193 -1.79 -22.65 -5.30
CA LEU A 193 -0.36 -22.48 -5.51
C LEU A 193 -0.11 -21.55 -6.69
N THR A 194 0.91 -20.72 -6.55
CA THR A 194 1.45 -19.97 -7.69
C THR A 194 2.86 -20.39 -8.01
N LYS A 195 3.22 -20.30 -9.30
CA LYS A 195 4.59 -20.50 -9.77
C LYS A 195 5.00 -19.29 -10.59
N ALA A 196 5.96 -18.51 -10.11
CA ALA A 196 6.52 -17.39 -10.83
C ALA A 196 7.26 -17.86 -12.09
N ILE A 197 7.04 -17.18 -13.21
CA ILE A 197 7.72 -17.42 -14.49
C ILE A 197 8.56 -16.20 -14.86
N THR A 198 7.94 -15.00 -14.83
CA THR A 198 8.56 -13.71 -15.03
C THR A 198 7.90 -12.71 -14.07
N THR A 199 8.32 -11.45 -14.07
CA THR A 199 7.70 -10.39 -13.24
C THR A 199 6.26 -10.07 -13.63
N ASP A 200 5.86 -10.40 -14.87
CA ASP A 200 4.54 -10.13 -15.49
C ASP A 200 3.76 -11.40 -15.81
N LYS A 201 4.28 -12.58 -15.42
CA LYS A 201 3.66 -13.88 -15.67
C LYS A 201 3.91 -14.85 -14.52
N ASN A 202 2.84 -15.43 -14.03
CA ASN A 202 2.87 -16.61 -13.17
C ASN A 202 1.80 -17.62 -13.59
N ASP A 203 1.92 -18.83 -13.10
CA ASP A 203 0.89 -19.85 -13.23
C ASP A 203 0.15 -20.05 -11.90
N LEU A 204 -1.16 -20.30 -11.98
CA LEU A 204 -2.04 -20.65 -10.87
C LEU A 204 -2.40 -22.12 -10.92
N TYR A 205 -2.29 -22.79 -9.78
CA TYR A 205 -2.62 -24.20 -9.63
C TYR A 205 -3.55 -24.44 -8.42
N LEU A 206 -4.39 -25.47 -8.56
CA LEU A 206 -5.14 -26.08 -7.47
C LEU A 206 -4.48 -27.41 -7.12
N PHE A 207 -3.98 -27.54 -5.90
CA PHE A 207 -3.41 -28.78 -5.37
C PHE A 207 -4.43 -29.44 -4.46
N ASP A 208 -4.77 -30.71 -4.78
CA ASP A 208 -5.61 -31.55 -3.92
C ASP A 208 -4.69 -32.31 -2.95
N ASN A 209 -4.74 -31.92 -1.68
CA ASN A 209 -3.90 -32.49 -0.62
C ASN A 209 -4.23 -33.97 -0.31
N SER A 210 -5.46 -34.42 -0.58
CA SER A 210 -5.87 -35.82 -0.35
C SER A 210 -5.33 -36.75 -1.42
N THR A 211 -5.42 -36.35 -2.67
CA THR A 211 -4.98 -37.17 -3.83
C THR A 211 -3.58 -36.82 -4.32
N LYS A 212 -2.96 -35.74 -3.78
CA LYS A 212 -1.67 -35.18 -4.19
C LYS A 212 -1.63 -34.77 -5.67
N LYS A 213 -2.80 -34.51 -6.28
CA LYS A 213 -2.90 -34.05 -7.67
C LYS A 213 -2.78 -32.56 -7.78
N LEU A 214 -2.06 -32.11 -8.79
CA LEU A 214 -1.90 -30.70 -9.14
C LEU A 214 -2.67 -30.42 -10.44
N LYS A 215 -3.60 -29.46 -10.41
CA LYS A 215 -4.38 -29.03 -11.57
C LYS A 215 -4.02 -27.58 -11.90
N LYS A 216 -3.56 -27.35 -13.12
CA LYS A 216 -3.32 -25.99 -13.63
C LYS A 216 -4.66 -25.29 -13.87
N ILE A 217 -4.78 -24.04 -13.39
CA ILE A 217 -5.96 -23.19 -13.53
C ILE A 217 -5.72 -22.06 -14.53
N SER A 218 -4.48 -21.52 -14.53
CA SER A 218 -4.06 -20.47 -15.47
C SER A 218 -4.10 -20.95 -16.92
N ALA A 219 -4.21 -20.01 -17.86
CA ALA A 219 -4.11 -20.31 -19.29
C ALA A 219 -2.69 -20.78 -19.67
N ASP A 220 -2.59 -21.62 -20.69
CA ASP A 220 -1.30 -22.13 -21.17
C ASP A 220 -0.50 -21.10 -21.97
N THR A 221 -1.19 -20.14 -22.56
CA THR A 221 -0.61 -19.14 -23.46
C THR A 221 -0.88 -17.71 -22.97
N GLY A 222 -0.03 -16.78 -23.39
CA GLY A 222 -0.14 -15.36 -23.07
C GLY A 222 0.62 -14.95 -21.81
N LEU A 223 0.68 -13.64 -21.62
CA LEU A 223 1.23 -13.01 -20.43
C LEU A 223 0.06 -12.63 -19.50
N ALA A 224 0.02 -13.21 -18.33
CA ALA A 224 -0.95 -12.87 -17.29
C ALA A 224 -0.41 -13.19 -15.90
N ILE A 225 -0.87 -12.41 -14.93
CA ILE A 225 -0.68 -12.67 -13.51
C ILE A 225 -1.98 -13.22 -12.91
N TYR A 226 -1.83 -14.10 -11.94
CA TYR A 226 -2.92 -14.74 -11.21
C TYR A 226 -2.60 -14.64 -9.72
N ASN A 227 -3.43 -13.92 -8.96
CA ASN A 227 -3.22 -13.72 -7.53
C ASN A 227 -4.38 -14.37 -6.76
N PRO A 228 -4.17 -15.55 -6.14
CA PRO A 228 -5.16 -16.16 -5.26
C PRO A 228 -5.61 -15.22 -4.14
N GLN A 229 -6.89 -15.25 -3.79
CA GLN A 229 -7.46 -14.38 -2.77
C GLN A 229 -8.02 -15.20 -1.60
N ALA A 230 -9.11 -15.93 -1.79
CA ALA A 230 -9.77 -16.71 -0.73
C ALA A 230 -10.56 -17.88 -1.30
N PHE A 231 -10.76 -18.92 -0.50
CA PHE A 231 -11.85 -19.87 -0.71
C PHE A 231 -13.16 -19.28 -0.18
N ASP A 232 -14.31 -19.71 -0.73
CA ASP A 232 -15.60 -19.47 -0.10
C ASP A 232 -15.75 -20.36 1.16
N LEU A 233 -16.70 -20.04 2.03
CA LEU A 233 -16.81 -20.70 3.34
C LEU A 233 -17.06 -22.22 3.29
N ASN A 234 -17.57 -22.74 2.18
CA ASN A 234 -17.85 -24.15 1.97
C ASN A 234 -16.83 -24.87 1.09
N ASP A 235 -15.76 -24.15 0.70
CA ASP A 235 -14.68 -24.65 -0.15
C ASP A 235 -15.11 -25.13 -1.55
N SER A 236 -16.33 -24.78 -1.97
CA SER A 236 -16.85 -25.15 -3.30
C SER A 236 -16.28 -24.30 -4.41
N SER A 237 -15.78 -23.11 -4.07
CA SER A 237 -15.19 -22.17 -5.01
C SER A 237 -14.05 -21.40 -4.36
N PHE A 238 -13.21 -20.81 -5.20
CA PHE A 238 -12.21 -19.85 -4.74
C PHE A 238 -12.16 -18.63 -5.66
N TYR A 239 -11.56 -17.57 -5.16
CA TYR A 239 -11.42 -16.29 -5.84
C TYR A 239 -9.96 -16.00 -6.15
N TYR A 240 -9.72 -15.38 -7.30
CA TYR A 240 -8.40 -14.85 -7.66
C TYR A 240 -8.56 -13.60 -8.53
N THR A 241 -7.57 -12.72 -8.52
CA THR A 241 -7.48 -11.63 -9.51
C THR A 241 -6.54 -12.01 -10.63
N THR A 242 -6.82 -11.53 -11.83
CA THR A 242 -6.00 -11.78 -13.02
C THR A 242 -6.20 -10.69 -14.08
N ASN A 243 -5.16 -10.45 -14.89
CA ASN A 243 -5.25 -9.66 -16.10
C ASN A 243 -5.25 -10.53 -17.39
N GLU A 244 -5.70 -11.79 -17.29
CA GLU A 244 -5.87 -12.67 -18.45
C GLU A 244 -6.83 -12.04 -19.47
N GLY A 245 -6.36 -11.76 -20.70
CA GLY A 245 -7.16 -11.11 -21.74
C GLY A 245 -7.59 -9.67 -21.43
N SER A 246 -6.93 -9.00 -20.49
CA SER A 246 -7.26 -7.62 -20.05
C SER A 246 -6.00 -6.83 -19.77
N GLU A 247 -6.09 -5.49 -19.86
CA GLU A 247 -5.04 -4.57 -19.41
C GLU A 247 -4.94 -4.54 -17.88
N PHE A 248 -6.09 -4.48 -17.19
CA PHE A 248 -6.16 -4.39 -15.74
C PHE A 248 -6.65 -5.69 -15.14
N THR A 249 -6.24 -5.95 -13.90
CA THR A 249 -6.69 -7.11 -13.15
C THR A 249 -8.16 -6.99 -12.78
N TYR A 250 -8.87 -8.13 -12.87
CA TYR A 250 -10.27 -8.29 -12.50
C TYR A 250 -10.46 -9.51 -11.59
N LEU A 251 -11.58 -9.59 -10.89
CA LEU A 251 -11.89 -10.67 -9.96
C LEU A 251 -12.64 -11.81 -10.68
N VAL A 252 -12.16 -13.03 -10.47
CA VAL A 252 -12.73 -14.28 -10.97
C VAL A 252 -13.11 -15.17 -9.79
N LYS A 253 -14.27 -15.81 -9.86
CA LYS A 253 -14.68 -16.95 -9.06
C LYS A 253 -14.49 -18.23 -9.87
N TYR A 254 -13.81 -19.21 -9.28
CA TYR A 254 -13.61 -20.53 -9.87
C TYR A 254 -14.35 -21.59 -9.05
N ASN A 255 -15.24 -22.35 -9.68
CA ASN A 255 -15.91 -23.48 -9.02
C ASN A 255 -15.03 -24.73 -9.07
N VAL A 256 -14.71 -25.31 -7.92
CA VAL A 256 -13.76 -26.43 -7.79
C VAL A 256 -14.30 -27.71 -8.48
N GLY A 257 -15.59 -27.98 -8.33
CA GLY A 257 -16.23 -29.19 -8.86
C GLY A 257 -16.42 -29.16 -10.38
N SER A 258 -17.01 -28.07 -10.90
CA SER A 258 -17.32 -27.94 -12.34
C SER A 258 -16.16 -27.37 -13.17
N GLY A 259 -15.22 -26.68 -12.56
CA GLY A 259 -14.14 -25.97 -13.26
C GLY A 259 -14.59 -24.68 -13.95
N VAL A 260 -15.82 -24.23 -13.72
CA VAL A 260 -16.34 -23.00 -14.34
C VAL A 260 -15.67 -21.77 -13.73
N LYS A 261 -15.23 -20.87 -14.61
CA LYS A 261 -14.69 -19.54 -14.28
C LYS A 261 -15.77 -18.48 -14.52
N GLU A 262 -16.03 -17.66 -13.53
CA GLU A 262 -16.99 -16.55 -13.61
C GLU A 262 -16.29 -15.23 -13.27
N LYS A 263 -16.39 -14.24 -14.17
CA LYS A 263 -15.91 -12.89 -13.89
C LYS A 263 -16.89 -12.18 -12.95
N ILE A 264 -16.48 -11.97 -11.69
CA ILE A 264 -17.34 -11.40 -10.63
C ILE A 264 -17.31 -9.87 -10.65
N PHE A 265 -16.13 -9.29 -10.90
CA PHE A 265 -15.98 -7.83 -10.86
C PHE A 265 -14.82 -7.38 -11.75
N GLN A 266 -15.02 -6.26 -12.45
CA GLN A 266 -14.01 -5.58 -13.25
C GLN A 266 -14.17 -4.06 -13.10
N ALA A 267 -13.05 -3.36 -12.94
CA ALA A 267 -12.98 -1.89 -12.95
C ALA A 267 -12.21 -1.40 -14.19
N LYS A 268 -12.11 -0.08 -14.34
CA LYS A 268 -11.20 0.56 -15.32
C LYS A 268 -9.74 0.57 -14.85
N TRP A 269 -9.48 0.05 -13.65
CA TRP A 269 -8.20 0.02 -12.96
C TRP A 269 -8.00 -1.34 -12.31
N ASP A 270 -6.79 -1.62 -11.80
CA ASP A 270 -6.49 -2.90 -11.18
C ASP A 270 -7.31 -3.18 -9.93
N VAL A 271 -7.98 -4.34 -9.91
CA VAL A 271 -8.50 -4.95 -8.68
C VAL A 271 -7.33 -5.61 -7.98
N VAL A 272 -6.81 -4.96 -6.94
CA VAL A 272 -5.56 -5.33 -6.28
C VAL A 272 -5.75 -6.51 -5.34
N TYR A 273 -6.84 -6.51 -4.55
CA TYR A 273 -7.14 -7.55 -3.60
C TYR A 273 -8.65 -7.76 -3.41
N MET A 274 -8.97 -8.93 -2.91
CA MET A 274 -10.27 -9.28 -2.35
C MET A 274 -10.06 -10.13 -1.11
N TYR A 275 -10.87 -9.92 -0.06
CA TYR A 275 -10.99 -10.89 1.01
C TYR A 275 -12.45 -11.00 1.48
N LEU A 276 -12.75 -12.11 2.13
CA LEU A 276 -14.03 -12.37 2.80
C LEU A 276 -13.84 -12.17 4.31
N SER A 277 -14.84 -11.59 4.97
CA SER A 277 -14.88 -11.55 6.42
C SER A 277 -15.03 -12.95 7.02
N GLU A 278 -14.70 -13.14 8.29
CA GLU A 278 -14.55 -14.45 8.95
C GLU A 278 -15.78 -15.38 8.78
N ASN A 279 -17.01 -14.82 8.87
CA ASN A 279 -18.25 -15.58 8.68
C ASN A 279 -18.87 -15.38 7.30
N GLY A 280 -18.16 -14.73 6.38
CA GLY A 280 -18.56 -14.54 5.00
C GLY A 280 -19.70 -13.56 4.78
N LYS A 281 -19.99 -12.68 5.73
CA LYS A 281 -21.01 -11.64 5.56
C LYS A 281 -20.56 -10.56 4.57
N PHE A 282 -19.29 -10.19 4.64
CA PHE A 282 -18.73 -9.12 3.83
C PHE A 282 -17.68 -9.63 2.83
N ARG A 283 -17.69 -9.03 1.65
CA ARG A 283 -16.63 -9.09 0.67
C ARG A 283 -16.04 -7.71 0.47
N VAL A 284 -14.73 -7.58 0.66
CA VAL A 284 -13.98 -6.33 0.48
C VAL A 284 -13.17 -6.40 -0.79
N LEU A 285 -13.19 -5.35 -1.60
CA LEU A 285 -12.35 -5.19 -2.79
C LEU A 285 -11.48 -3.94 -2.65
N GLY A 286 -10.20 -4.05 -3.02
CA GLY A 286 -9.31 -2.91 -3.19
C GLY A 286 -9.03 -2.65 -4.65
N ILE A 287 -9.13 -1.39 -5.07
CA ILE A 287 -8.85 -0.93 -6.44
C ILE A 287 -7.72 0.09 -6.38
N ASN A 288 -6.79 0.01 -7.32
CA ASN A 288 -5.76 1.01 -7.54
C ASN A 288 -6.23 1.99 -8.63
N GLU A 289 -6.95 3.04 -8.26
CA GLU A 289 -7.53 4.02 -9.17
C GLU A 289 -6.56 5.19 -9.36
N ASP A 290 -5.77 5.18 -10.43
CA ASP A 290 -4.75 6.18 -10.75
C ASP A 290 -3.81 6.51 -9.57
N GLY A 291 -3.24 5.47 -8.97
CA GLY A 291 -2.37 5.59 -7.79
C GLY A 291 -3.10 5.79 -6.46
N ARG A 292 -4.41 5.95 -6.44
CA ARG A 292 -5.22 6.08 -5.22
C ARG A 292 -5.89 4.76 -4.86
N ASN A 293 -5.92 4.44 -3.57
CA ASN A 293 -6.69 3.30 -3.09
C ASN A 293 -8.18 3.64 -3.06
N LYS A 294 -8.99 2.72 -3.56
CA LYS A 294 -10.44 2.73 -3.42
C LYS A 294 -10.89 1.40 -2.84
N VAL A 295 -11.52 1.45 -1.69
CA VAL A 295 -12.05 0.25 -1.01
C VAL A 295 -13.56 0.17 -1.27
N LEU A 296 -14.02 -0.99 -1.72
CA LEU A 296 -15.44 -1.30 -1.90
C LEU A 296 -15.84 -2.40 -0.94
N LEU A 297 -17.02 -2.24 -0.34
CA LEU A 297 -17.61 -3.21 0.58
C LEU A 297 -18.90 -3.76 -0.03
N TYR A 298 -19.07 -5.08 0.04
CA TYR A 298 -20.25 -5.78 -0.47
C TYR A 298 -20.82 -6.69 0.61
N ASP A 299 -22.13 -6.80 0.65
CA ASP A 299 -22.78 -7.97 1.24
C ASP A 299 -22.45 -9.17 0.35
N HIS A 300 -21.76 -10.15 0.90
CA HIS A 300 -21.26 -11.28 0.12
C HIS A 300 -22.38 -12.22 -0.35
N THR A 301 -23.45 -12.35 0.43
CA THR A 301 -24.57 -13.26 0.12
C THR A 301 -25.42 -12.70 -1.02
N THR A 302 -25.77 -11.40 -0.95
CA THR A 302 -26.62 -10.76 -1.97
C THR A 302 -25.85 -10.23 -3.14
N GLY A 303 -24.55 -10.00 -2.98
CA GLY A 303 -23.70 -9.34 -3.96
C GLY A 303 -23.90 -7.83 -4.06
N ASN A 304 -24.75 -7.23 -3.23
CA ASN A 304 -25.02 -5.80 -3.24
C ASN A 304 -23.85 -5.02 -2.64
N GLN A 305 -23.49 -3.91 -3.28
CA GLN A 305 -22.53 -2.98 -2.70
C GLN A 305 -23.17 -2.27 -1.50
N LEU A 306 -22.41 -2.17 -0.42
CA LEU A 306 -22.81 -1.49 0.81
C LEU A 306 -22.20 -0.09 0.87
N ASP A 307 -22.90 0.80 1.61
CA ASP A 307 -22.38 2.13 1.89
C ASP A 307 -21.09 2.01 2.73
N PHE A 308 -20.07 2.72 2.29
CA PHE A 308 -18.82 2.83 3.01
C PHE A 308 -18.87 4.07 3.92
N PRO A 309 -18.34 4.03 5.17
CA PRO A 309 -18.34 5.22 6.02
C PRO A 309 -17.61 6.38 5.35
N GLU A 310 -18.21 7.58 5.40
CA GLU A 310 -17.62 8.78 4.83
C GLU A 310 -16.38 9.20 5.62
N ILE A 311 -15.25 9.32 4.95
CA ILE A 311 -13.97 9.78 5.50
C ILE A 311 -13.60 11.10 4.82
N THR A 312 -13.66 12.21 5.58
CA THR A 312 -13.34 13.56 5.08
C THR A 312 -11.87 13.95 5.28
N THR A 313 -11.13 13.22 6.14
CA THR A 313 -9.76 13.56 6.55
C THR A 313 -8.67 12.90 5.71
N GLY A 314 -9.03 12.02 4.79
CA GLY A 314 -8.08 11.29 3.97
C GLY A 314 -8.71 10.21 3.11
N THR A 315 -7.87 9.31 2.62
CA THR A 315 -8.25 8.14 1.81
C THR A 315 -8.06 6.87 2.62
N VAL A 316 -9.02 5.95 2.52
CA VAL A 316 -8.91 4.62 3.13
C VAL A 316 -7.90 3.79 2.34
N GLN A 317 -6.84 3.35 3.01
CA GLN A 317 -5.78 2.53 2.42
C GLN A 317 -6.12 1.04 2.47
N GLY A 318 -6.89 0.63 3.45
CA GLY A 318 -7.34 -0.74 3.66
C GLY A 318 -8.25 -0.83 4.87
N VAL A 319 -8.83 -2.00 5.10
CA VAL A 319 -9.70 -2.25 6.25
C VAL A 319 -9.48 -3.66 6.80
N ASN A 320 -9.70 -3.83 8.12
CA ASN A 320 -9.79 -5.12 8.79
C ASN A 320 -11.15 -5.24 9.47
N ILE A 321 -11.94 -6.23 9.08
CA ILE A 321 -13.24 -6.53 9.70
C ILE A 321 -13.01 -7.47 10.90
N SER A 322 -13.66 -7.17 12.01
CA SER A 322 -13.55 -7.98 13.23
C SER A 322 -14.16 -9.37 13.05
N PRO A 323 -13.74 -10.39 13.84
CA PRO A 323 -14.28 -11.75 13.75
C PRO A 323 -15.80 -11.86 13.92
N SER A 324 -16.41 -11.01 14.77
CA SER A 324 -17.87 -10.95 14.91
C SER A 324 -18.59 -10.24 13.76
N GLU A 325 -17.81 -9.57 12.87
CA GLU A 325 -18.34 -8.76 11.77
C GLU A 325 -19.19 -7.56 12.22
N LYS A 326 -19.02 -7.13 13.48
CA LYS A 326 -19.68 -5.94 14.02
C LYS A 326 -18.85 -4.68 13.88
N ASN A 327 -17.54 -4.82 13.83
CA ASN A 327 -16.58 -3.72 13.78
C ASN A 327 -15.65 -3.82 12.57
N MET A 328 -15.11 -2.67 12.16
CA MET A 328 -14.12 -2.58 11.12
C MET A 328 -13.07 -1.53 11.50
N ILE A 329 -11.79 -1.90 11.46
CA ILE A 329 -10.68 -0.94 11.49
C ILE A 329 -10.46 -0.42 10.09
N LEU A 330 -10.37 0.90 9.95
CA LEU A 330 -9.99 1.57 8.71
C LEU A 330 -8.60 2.18 8.89
N PHE A 331 -7.74 1.98 7.89
CA PHE A 331 -6.44 2.62 7.78
C PHE A 331 -6.61 3.85 6.90
N VAL A 332 -6.55 5.05 7.49
CA VAL A 332 -6.81 6.31 6.79
C VAL A 332 -5.55 7.16 6.76
N SER A 333 -5.13 7.60 5.59
CA SER A 333 -4.02 8.54 5.42
C SER A 333 -4.37 9.63 4.40
N SER A 334 -3.58 10.70 4.41
CA SER A 334 -3.62 11.74 3.38
C SER A 334 -2.20 12.21 3.09
N ASP A 335 -2.02 13.09 2.13
CA ASP A 335 -0.70 13.71 1.91
C ASP A 335 -0.18 14.49 3.13
N LYS A 336 -1.10 14.96 3.99
CA LYS A 336 -0.81 15.78 5.18
C LYS A 336 -0.80 15.01 6.51
N SER A 337 -1.09 13.73 6.48
CA SER A 337 -1.15 12.89 7.68
C SER A 337 -0.71 11.46 7.37
N PRO A 338 0.20 10.89 8.15
CA PRO A 338 0.46 9.45 8.11
C PRO A 338 -0.81 8.63 8.34
N VAL A 339 -0.71 7.32 8.21
CA VAL A 339 -1.83 6.41 8.48
C VAL A 339 -2.33 6.58 9.91
N ASN A 340 -3.64 6.77 10.05
CA ASN A 340 -4.36 6.72 11.31
C ASN A 340 -5.36 5.57 11.30
N LEU A 341 -5.60 4.97 12.45
CA LEU A 341 -6.62 3.96 12.64
C LEU A 341 -7.93 4.59 13.07
N TRP A 342 -9.00 4.10 12.44
CA TRP A 342 -10.37 4.46 12.77
C TRP A 342 -11.17 3.20 13.01
N LEU A 343 -12.06 3.22 13.99
CA LEU A 343 -13.02 2.15 14.27
C LEU A 343 -14.38 2.54 13.72
N TYR A 344 -14.97 1.69 12.91
CA TYR A 344 -16.35 1.80 12.46
C TYR A 344 -17.16 0.63 13.01
N ASN A 345 -18.30 0.93 13.63
CA ASN A 345 -19.24 -0.07 14.10
C ASN A 345 -20.43 -0.18 13.13
N PHE A 346 -20.67 -1.35 12.58
CA PHE A 346 -21.69 -1.58 11.55
C PHE A 346 -23.14 -1.43 12.07
N GLU A 347 -23.37 -1.68 13.36
CA GLU A 347 -24.72 -1.58 13.95
C GLU A 347 -25.08 -0.11 14.26
N THR A 348 -24.20 0.58 14.95
CA THR A 348 -24.45 1.98 15.38
C THR A 348 -24.06 3.01 14.35
N LYS A 349 -23.38 2.61 13.28
CA LYS A 349 -22.79 3.48 12.24
C LYS A 349 -21.80 4.51 12.78
N LYS A 350 -21.32 4.31 14.02
CA LYS A 350 -20.38 5.22 14.67
C LYS A 350 -18.98 5.02 14.09
N LEU A 351 -18.33 6.12 13.73
CA LEU A 351 -16.95 6.20 13.33
C LEU A 351 -16.13 6.91 14.40
N THR A 352 -15.04 6.29 14.87
CA THR A 352 -14.19 6.82 15.97
C THR A 352 -12.73 6.77 15.54
N GLN A 353 -12.05 7.91 15.62
CA GLN A 353 -10.59 7.95 15.39
C GLN A 353 -9.86 7.37 16.60
N LEU A 354 -9.00 6.37 16.37
CA LEU A 354 -8.23 5.70 17.42
C LEU A 354 -6.84 6.30 17.63
N THR A 355 -6.24 6.87 16.58
CA THR A 355 -4.84 7.33 16.62
C THR A 355 -4.66 8.71 16.00
N LYS A 356 -3.58 9.41 16.41
CA LYS A 356 -3.12 10.68 15.82
C LYS A 356 -1.61 10.57 15.63
N THR A 357 -1.19 10.28 14.41
CA THR A 357 0.18 9.86 14.08
C THR A 357 1.09 10.97 13.59
N LEU A 358 0.52 12.09 13.10
CA LEU A 358 1.32 13.26 12.74
C LEU A 358 1.96 13.84 14.00
N ASN A 359 3.25 14.19 13.93
CA ASN A 359 3.93 14.89 15.02
C ASN A 359 3.13 16.12 15.45
N PRO A 360 2.72 16.25 16.72
CA PRO A 360 1.87 17.35 17.20
C PRO A 360 2.50 18.74 17.07
N GLN A 361 3.80 18.84 16.84
CA GLN A 361 4.49 20.10 16.58
C GLN A 361 4.33 20.58 15.13
N ILE A 362 3.86 19.71 14.22
CA ILE A 362 3.61 20.04 12.80
C ILE A 362 2.16 20.44 12.63
N ASN A 363 1.93 21.66 12.13
CA ASN A 363 0.59 22.09 11.71
C ASN A 363 0.29 21.51 10.31
N PRO A 364 -0.80 20.73 10.12
CA PRO A 364 -1.17 20.20 8.79
C PRO A 364 -1.40 21.28 7.73
N ASP A 365 -1.72 22.53 8.13
CA ASP A 365 -1.90 23.64 7.19
C ASP A 365 -0.60 24.13 6.56
N ASP A 366 0.54 23.83 7.17
CA ASP A 366 1.87 24.10 6.60
C ASP A 366 2.34 22.98 5.63
N LEU A 367 1.57 21.90 5.51
CA LEU A 367 1.84 20.77 4.61
C LEU A 367 1.03 20.91 3.32
N VAL A 368 1.50 20.23 2.27
CA VAL A 368 0.85 20.29 0.95
C VAL A 368 0.12 18.99 0.59
N GLN A 369 -0.91 19.16 -0.22
CA GLN A 369 -1.60 18.06 -0.87
C GLN A 369 -1.01 17.84 -2.26
N SER A 370 -0.90 16.59 -2.69
CA SER A 370 -0.46 16.24 -4.03
C SER A 370 -1.58 16.38 -5.06
N GLU A 371 -1.14 16.52 -6.30
CA GLU A 371 -2.00 16.43 -7.48
C GLU A 371 -1.50 15.25 -8.35
N VAL A 372 -2.43 14.46 -8.91
CA VAL A 372 -2.11 13.55 -9.99
C VAL A 372 -2.07 14.36 -11.26
N VAL A 373 -0.93 14.37 -11.94
CA VAL A 373 -0.72 15.10 -13.19
C VAL A 373 -0.28 14.14 -14.29
N HIS A 374 -0.56 14.53 -15.53
CA HIS A 374 -0.15 13.78 -16.71
C HIS A 374 0.65 14.68 -17.64
N PHE A 375 1.68 14.15 -18.26
CA PHE A 375 2.44 14.87 -19.28
C PHE A 375 2.79 13.95 -20.45
N LYS A 376 3.03 14.57 -21.62
CA LYS A 376 3.44 13.82 -22.82
C LYS A 376 4.95 13.62 -22.83
N SER A 377 5.38 12.37 -23.00
CA SER A 377 6.79 11.99 -23.21
C SER A 377 7.23 12.28 -24.64
N PHE A 378 8.47 11.92 -24.97
CA PHE A 378 9.13 12.19 -26.26
C PHE A 378 8.40 11.56 -27.46
N ASP A 379 7.71 10.45 -27.26
CA ASP A 379 6.97 9.68 -28.26
C ASP A 379 5.44 9.88 -28.18
N GLY A 380 4.98 10.83 -27.35
CA GLY A 380 3.57 11.14 -27.15
C GLY A 380 2.87 10.27 -26.11
N LEU A 381 3.59 9.31 -25.46
CA LEU A 381 3.06 8.54 -24.35
C LEU A 381 2.56 9.46 -23.24
N ASP A 382 1.40 9.15 -22.69
CA ASP A 382 0.84 9.83 -21.51
C ASP A 382 1.47 9.24 -20.26
N VAL A 383 2.28 10.04 -19.56
CA VAL A 383 3.02 9.61 -18.37
C VAL A 383 2.39 10.22 -17.13
N PRO A 384 1.87 9.41 -16.21
CA PRO A 384 1.31 9.90 -14.95
C PRO A 384 2.42 10.25 -13.95
N ALA A 385 2.13 11.21 -13.07
CA ALA A 385 3.04 11.58 -11.98
C ALA A 385 2.27 12.16 -10.80
N ILE A 386 2.88 12.12 -9.63
CA ILE A 386 2.36 12.74 -8.43
C ILE A 386 3.15 14.02 -8.16
N TYR A 387 2.45 15.14 -8.13
CA TYR A 387 3.06 16.46 -8.04
C TYR A 387 2.75 17.13 -6.69
N TYR A 388 3.79 17.63 -6.02
CA TYR A 388 3.72 18.41 -4.80
C TYR A 388 4.28 19.81 -5.04
N ARG A 389 3.43 20.83 -4.93
CA ARG A 389 3.80 22.24 -5.10
C ARG A 389 3.98 22.90 -3.74
N PRO A 390 5.13 23.56 -3.45
CA PRO A 390 5.31 24.34 -2.23
C PRO A 390 4.27 25.46 -2.07
N LEU A 391 3.84 25.74 -0.84
CA LEU A 391 2.83 26.76 -0.56
C LEU A 391 3.30 28.17 -0.94
N ASN A 392 4.60 28.44 -0.86
CA ASN A 392 5.20 29.73 -1.20
C ASN A 392 5.59 29.87 -2.69
N ALA A 393 5.45 28.81 -3.51
CA ALA A 393 5.80 28.87 -4.93
C ALA A 393 4.87 29.82 -5.71
N GLY A 394 5.47 30.78 -6.43
CA GLY A 394 4.76 31.78 -7.22
C GLY A 394 5.62 32.33 -8.36
N LYS A 395 5.01 33.15 -9.27
CA LYS A 395 5.71 33.76 -10.41
C LYS A 395 6.94 34.59 -10.00
N ASP A 396 6.78 35.33 -8.90
CA ASP A 396 7.82 36.21 -8.35
C ASP A 396 8.71 35.51 -7.30
N ALA A 397 8.37 34.25 -6.94
CA ALA A 397 9.08 33.42 -5.99
C ALA A 397 9.28 32.01 -6.59
N LYS A 398 10.15 31.93 -7.59
CA LYS A 398 10.46 30.66 -8.26
C LYS A 398 11.22 29.74 -7.32
N VAL A 399 10.87 28.45 -7.37
CA VAL A 399 11.41 27.43 -6.50
C VAL A 399 12.21 26.37 -7.28
N PRO A 400 13.21 25.73 -6.67
CA PRO A 400 13.86 24.55 -7.23
C PRO A 400 12.89 23.37 -7.27
N ALA A 401 13.22 22.34 -8.06
CA ALA A 401 12.40 21.13 -8.14
C ALA A 401 13.25 19.85 -8.19
N LEU A 402 12.63 18.74 -7.81
CA LEU A 402 13.19 17.40 -7.94
C LEU A 402 12.24 16.52 -8.75
N VAL A 403 12.78 15.81 -9.73
CA VAL A 403 12.17 14.63 -10.33
C VAL A 403 12.51 13.46 -9.44
N TRP A 404 11.48 12.85 -8.83
CA TRP A 404 11.61 11.71 -7.96
C TRP A 404 11.26 10.42 -8.71
N VAL A 405 12.19 9.47 -8.72
CA VAL A 405 12.03 8.20 -9.44
C VAL A 405 11.92 7.06 -8.43
N HIS A 406 10.86 6.27 -8.54
CA HIS A 406 10.65 5.11 -7.67
C HIS A 406 11.56 3.94 -8.03
N GLY A 407 11.68 2.99 -7.12
CA GLY A 407 12.38 1.72 -7.33
C GLY A 407 11.54 0.68 -8.06
N GLY A 408 12.11 -0.48 -8.27
CA GLY A 408 11.45 -1.61 -8.93
C GLY A 408 12.34 -2.28 -9.98
N PRO A 409 12.13 -2.02 -11.30
CA PRO A 409 11.47 -0.90 -12.02
C PRO A 409 9.95 -0.81 -11.91
N GLY A 410 9.25 -1.94 -11.73
CA GLY A 410 7.79 -2.03 -11.70
C GLY A 410 7.09 -1.45 -10.47
N GLY A 411 7.70 -0.51 -9.74
CA GLY A 411 7.05 0.22 -8.65
C GLY A 411 5.94 1.15 -9.13
N GLN A 412 5.38 1.93 -8.19
CA GLN A 412 4.42 3.00 -8.48
C GLN A 412 4.56 4.13 -7.46
N SER A 413 4.74 5.36 -7.92
CA SER A 413 4.58 6.56 -7.11
C SER A 413 3.10 6.82 -6.87
N ARG A 414 2.71 7.07 -5.62
CA ARG A 414 1.30 7.22 -5.19
C ARG A 414 1.13 8.46 -4.33
N PRO A 415 -0.05 9.10 -4.31
CA PRO A 415 -0.37 10.12 -3.32
C PRO A 415 -0.25 9.57 -1.90
N GLY A 416 0.28 10.36 -0.96
CA GLY A 416 0.38 9.96 0.44
C GLY A 416 1.35 10.81 1.24
N TYR A 417 1.41 10.55 2.54
CA TYR A 417 2.35 11.20 3.45
C TYR A 417 3.72 10.51 3.37
N TYR A 418 4.69 11.22 2.87
CA TYR A 418 6.10 10.83 2.87
C TYR A 418 6.88 11.89 3.63
N GLN A 419 7.54 11.52 4.74
CA GLN A 419 8.29 12.45 5.59
C GLN A 419 9.30 13.27 4.79
N SER A 420 10.09 12.59 3.93
CA SER A 420 11.10 13.24 3.10
C SER A 420 10.49 14.19 2.05
N VAL A 421 9.38 13.78 1.40
CA VAL A 421 8.70 14.62 0.40
C VAL A 421 8.14 15.88 1.07
N GLN A 422 7.40 15.71 2.18
CA GLN A 422 6.84 16.86 2.91
C GLN A 422 7.94 17.78 3.47
N TYR A 423 9.07 17.20 3.91
CA TYR A 423 10.24 17.99 4.33
C TYR A 423 10.78 18.86 3.18
N PHE A 424 11.06 18.26 2.02
CA PHE A 424 11.55 19.02 0.87
C PHE A 424 10.57 20.11 0.42
N VAL A 425 9.28 19.76 0.36
CA VAL A 425 8.24 20.71 -0.06
C VAL A 425 8.07 21.84 0.94
N ASN A 426 8.11 21.56 2.24
CA ASN A 426 8.08 22.56 3.31
C ASN A 426 9.31 23.49 3.25
N HIS A 427 10.43 23.00 2.70
CA HIS A 427 11.66 23.78 2.47
C HIS A 427 11.74 24.40 1.05
N GLY A 428 10.61 24.44 0.35
CA GLY A 428 10.48 25.18 -0.91
C GLY A 428 10.91 24.41 -2.16
N TYR A 429 11.02 23.09 -2.13
CA TYR A 429 11.25 22.26 -3.33
C TYR A 429 9.93 21.75 -3.89
N ALA A 430 9.67 21.96 -5.18
CA ALA A 430 8.61 21.23 -5.86
C ALA A 430 9.07 19.78 -6.15
N ILE A 431 8.18 18.81 -5.98
CA ILE A 431 8.49 17.39 -6.19
C ILE A 431 7.56 16.81 -7.24
N LEU A 432 8.12 16.20 -8.28
CA LEU A 432 7.40 15.42 -9.28
C LEU A 432 7.84 13.95 -9.18
N MET A 433 6.97 13.11 -8.61
CA MET A 433 7.20 11.68 -8.51
C MET A 433 6.65 11.02 -9.78
N VAL A 434 7.54 10.65 -10.69
CA VAL A 434 7.18 10.16 -12.02
C VAL A 434 6.80 8.68 -11.96
N ASN A 435 5.71 8.31 -12.63
CA ASN A 435 5.38 6.94 -12.98
C ASN A 435 5.78 6.70 -14.45
N ASN A 436 7.09 6.53 -14.68
CA ASN A 436 7.62 6.24 -16.01
C ASN A 436 7.05 4.95 -16.58
N ARG A 437 7.13 4.76 -17.90
CA ARG A 437 6.84 3.44 -18.52
C ARG A 437 7.53 2.32 -17.73
N GLY A 438 6.87 1.19 -17.56
CA GLY A 438 7.28 0.12 -16.66
C GLY A 438 6.64 0.19 -15.27
N SER A 439 6.04 1.32 -14.86
CA SER A 439 5.35 1.42 -13.57
C SER A 439 4.08 0.58 -13.53
N SER A 440 3.81 -0.03 -12.37
CA SER A 440 2.56 -0.78 -12.12
C SER A 440 1.35 0.15 -11.97
N GLY A 441 0.13 -0.43 -12.08
CA GLY A 441 -1.13 0.27 -11.85
C GLY A 441 -1.70 1.01 -13.06
N TYR A 442 -1.01 1.01 -14.19
CA TYR A 442 -1.42 1.70 -15.43
C TYR A 442 -1.68 0.74 -16.59
N GLY A 443 -1.92 -0.52 -16.28
CA GLY A 443 -2.22 -1.57 -17.23
C GLY A 443 -1.00 -2.39 -17.65
N LYS A 444 -1.28 -3.58 -18.15
CA LYS A 444 -0.26 -4.56 -18.56
C LYS A 444 0.66 -4.04 -19.66
N THR A 445 0.11 -3.35 -20.66
CA THR A 445 0.90 -2.77 -21.75
C THR A 445 1.88 -1.74 -21.22
N PHE A 446 1.43 -0.81 -20.36
CA PHE A 446 2.29 0.21 -19.77
C PHE A 446 3.41 -0.41 -18.89
N TYR A 447 3.06 -1.42 -18.09
CA TYR A 447 4.00 -2.15 -17.24
C TYR A 447 5.13 -2.82 -18.04
N ASN A 448 4.85 -3.30 -19.25
CA ASN A 448 5.82 -4.02 -20.07
C ASN A 448 6.63 -3.13 -21.02
N MET A 449 6.42 -1.81 -21.00
CA MET A 449 7.09 -0.89 -21.95
C MET A 449 8.58 -0.68 -21.69
N ASP A 450 9.08 -0.99 -20.49
CA ASP A 450 10.50 -0.90 -20.13
C ASP A 450 11.24 -2.23 -20.19
N ASN A 451 10.54 -3.33 -20.51
CA ASN A 451 11.15 -4.66 -20.60
C ASN A 451 12.31 -4.68 -21.61
N ARG A 452 13.52 -5.00 -21.14
CA ARG A 452 14.79 -5.00 -21.89
C ARG A 452 15.23 -3.63 -22.41
N ASP A 453 14.72 -2.55 -21.80
CA ASP A 453 14.94 -1.17 -22.25
C ASP A 453 15.17 -0.23 -21.04
N HIS A 454 15.69 -0.82 -19.96
CA HIS A 454 15.94 -0.10 -18.71
C HIS A 454 17.03 0.96 -18.83
N GLY A 455 16.72 2.18 -18.39
CA GLY A 455 17.63 3.31 -18.41
C GLY A 455 17.72 4.03 -19.75
N ASP A 456 16.83 3.74 -20.69
CA ASP A 456 16.72 4.43 -21.99
C ASP A 456 15.37 5.16 -22.09
N ARG A 457 14.30 4.53 -22.63
CA ARG A 457 13.01 5.20 -22.82
C ARG A 457 12.31 5.56 -21.52
N ASP A 458 12.44 4.76 -20.49
CA ASP A 458 11.92 5.04 -19.15
C ASP A 458 12.64 6.24 -18.50
N LEU A 459 13.97 6.39 -18.73
CA LEU A 459 14.73 7.56 -18.34
C LEU A 459 14.27 8.80 -19.10
N MET A 460 13.95 8.66 -20.39
CA MET A 460 13.42 9.78 -21.19
C MET A 460 12.08 10.27 -20.64
N ASP A 461 11.23 9.42 -20.06
CA ASP A 461 10.01 9.86 -19.37
C ASP A 461 10.36 10.79 -18.19
N CYS A 462 11.41 10.48 -17.42
CA CYS A 462 11.90 11.34 -16.34
C CYS A 462 12.47 12.67 -16.85
N VAL A 463 13.20 12.66 -17.98
CA VAL A 463 13.68 13.87 -18.65
C VAL A 463 12.50 14.75 -19.12
N PHE A 464 11.44 14.15 -19.67
CA PHE A 464 10.25 14.89 -20.08
C PHE A 464 9.42 15.37 -18.87
N GLY A 465 9.44 14.66 -17.76
CA GLY A 465 8.91 15.13 -16.47
C GLY A 465 9.66 16.39 -15.99
N LYS A 466 11.00 16.42 -16.08
CA LYS A 466 11.80 17.62 -15.81
C LYS A 466 11.43 18.77 -16.75
N ARG A 467 11.21 18.49 -18.04
CA ARG A 467 10.82 19.51 -19.04
C ARG A 467 9.38 20.01 -18.78
N TRP A 468 8.50 19.17 -18.26
CA TRP A 468 7.17 19.58 -17.80
C TRP A 468 7.27 20.53 -16.59
N LEU A 469 8.11 20.22 -15.59
CA LEU A 469 8.40 21.11 -14.46
C LEU A 469 8.95 22.46 -14.93
N ALA A 470 9.90 22.46 -15.86
CA ALA A 470 10.53 23.68 -16.37
C ALA A 470 9.55 24.65 -17.07
N LYS A 471 8.40 24.17 -17.52
CA LYS A 471 7.33 24.99 -18.12
C LYS A 471 6.43 25.64 -17.08
N GLN A 472 6.49 25.24 -15.81
CA GLN A 472 5.71 25.86 -14.75
C GLN A 472 6.30 27.22 -14.39
N GLU A 473 5.49 28.30 -14.45
CA GLU A 473 5.97 29.68 -14.27
C GLU A 473 6.63 29.98 -12.93
N TYR A 474 6.35 29.14 -11.90
CA TYR A 474 6.88 29.22 -10.55
C TYR A 474 8.07 28.28 -10.29
N ILE A 475 8.57 27.57 -11.30
CA ILE A 475 9.78 26.73 -11.19
C ILE A 475 11.01 27.47 -11.73
N ASP A 476 12.11 27.41 -10.98
CA ASP A 476 13.44 27.77 -11.48
C ASP A 476 13.97 26.63 -12.34
N SER A 477 13.80 26.74 -13.65
CA SER A 477 14.22 25.73 -14.63
C SER A 477 15.72 25.40 -14.63
N THR A 478 16.53 26.25 -14.00
CA THR A 478 17.98 26.05 -13.86
C THR A 478 18.36 25.24 -12.62
N LYS A 479 17.37 24.97 -11.72
CA LYS A 479 17.55 24.28 -10.44
C LYS A 479 16.63 23.06 -10.32
N ILE A 480 16.68 22.18 -11.32
CA ILE A 480 15.93 20.92 -11.30
C ILE A 480 16.91 19.75 -11.19
N GLY A 481 16.75 18.94 -10.14
CA GLY A 481 17.51 17.73 -9.89
C GLY A 481 16.72 16.46 -10.16
N ILE A 482 17.42 15.31 -10.12
CA ILE A 482 16.82 13.97 -10.13
C ILE A 482 17.23 13.23 -8.86
N TYR A 483 16.28 12.49 -8.26
CA TYR A 483 16.44 11.82 -6.97
C TYR A 483 15.74 10.45 -7.01
N GLY A 484 16.40 9.40 -6.54
CA GLY A 484 15.77 8.09 -6.46
C GLY A 484 16.55 7.08 -5.65
N GLY A 485 15.87 5.98 -5.30
CA GLY A 485 16.46 4.86 -4.59
C GLY A 485 16.33 3.56 -5.39
N SER A 486 17.25 2.59 -5.15
CA SER A 486 17.26 1.30 -5.84
C SER A 486 17.29 1.50 -7.37
N TYR A 487 16.31 1.01 -8.11
CA TYR A 487 16.19 1.29 -9.55
C TYR A 487 16.13 2.80 -9.84
N GLY A 488 15.40 3.57 -9.02
CA GLY A 488 15.37 5.04 -9.13
C GLY A 488 16.74 5.69 -8.89
N GLY A 489 17.60 5.08 -8.06
CA GLY A 489 19.00 5.48 -7.89
C GLY A 489 19.82 5.26 -9.15
N PHE A 490 19.69 4.09 -9.80
CA PHE A 490 20.25 3.84 -11.13
C PHE A 490 19.78 4.89 -12.14
N MET A 491 18.50 5.21 -12.19
CA MET A 491 17.93 6.23 -13.06
C MET A 491 18.50 7.62 -12.78
N SER A 492 18.78 7.94 -11.52
CA SER A 492 19.41 9.21 -11.13
C SER A 492 20.85 9.29 -11.64
N LEU A 493 21.62 8.20 -11.52
CA LEU A 493 22.98 8.12 -12.09
C LEU A 493 22.95 8.21 -13.62
N ALA A 494 22.08 7.42 -14.26
CA ALA A 494 21.91 7.41 -15.71
C ALA A 494 21.53 8.81 -16.25
N GLY A 495 20.65 9.53 -15.54
CA GLY A 495 20.24 10.88 -15.88
C GLY A 495 21.40 11.88 -15.89
N ILE A 496 22.32 11.79 -14.93
CA ILE A 496 23.51 12.66 -14.90
C ILE A 496 24.56 12.23 -15.92
N ILE A 497 24.73 10.93 -16.16
CA ILE A 497 25.77 10.41 -17.05
C ILE A 497 25.37 10.55 -18.52
N PHE A 498 24.16 10.14 -18.89
CA PHE A 498 23.73 10.10 -20.29
C PHE A 498 23.01 11.37 -20.75
N HIS A 499 22.46 12.15 -19.80
CA HIS A 499 21.79 13.42 -20.07
C HIS A 499 22.33 14.56 -19.18
N PRO A 500 23.67 14.86 -19.23
CA PRO A 500 24.35 15.76 -18.28
C PRO A 500 23.85 17.21 -18.32
N ASN A 501 23.15 17.60 -19.39
CA ASN A 501 22.60 18.96 -19.55
C ASN A 501 21.15 19.07 -19.04
N GLU A 502 20.51 17.97 -18.67
CA GLU A 502 19.11 18.00 -18.25
C GLU A 502 18.97 18.30 -16.77
N PHE A 503 19.77 17.68 -15.91
CA PHE A 503 19.63 17.80 -14.47
C PHE A 503 20.81 18.55 -13.84
N LYS A 504 20.50 19.43 -12.87
CA LYS A 504 21.53 20.19 -12.16
C LYS A 504 22.28 19.35 -11.14
N ILE A 505 21.63 18.35 -10.57
CA ILE A 505 22.16 17.42 -9.56
C ILE A 505 21.43 16.08 -9.67
N GLY A 506 22.12 14.99 -9.39
CA GLY A 506 21.55 13.66 -9.18
C GLY A 506 21.84 13.17 -7.77
N VAL A 507 20.83 12.57 -7.12
CA VAL A 507 20.98 11.94 -5.81
C VAL A 507 20.60 10.47 -5.93
N ASP A 508 21.60 9.63 -5.76
CA ASP A 508 21.45 8.17 -5.76
C ASP A 508 21.39 7.64 -4.33
N LEU A 509 20.32 6.91 -4.00
CA LEU A 509 20.20 6.15 -2.78
C LEU A 509 20.29 4.65 -3.11
N PHE A 510 21.44 4.03 -2.79
CA PHE A 510 21.68 2.59 -2.97
C PHE A 510 21.23 2.03 -4.34
N GLY A 511 21.55 2.79 -5.42
CA GLY A 511 21.19 2.43 -6.79
C GLY A 511 21.97 1.26 -7.34
N VAL A 512 21.40 0.59 -8.35
CA VAL A 512 22.05 -0.49 -9.09
C VAL A 512 23.11 0.11 -10.03
N ALA A 513 24.33 0.30 -9.54
CA ALA A 513 25.42 0.90 -10.33
C ALA A 513 26.11 -0.10 -11.27
N ASN A 514 25.90 -1.41 -11.11
CA ASN A 514 26.53 -2.48 -11.91
C ASN A 514 25.56 -3.61 -12.23
N TRP A 515 24.83 -3.47 -13.32
CA TRP A 515 23.87 -4.48 -13.80
C TRP A 515 24.49 -5.87 -14.03
N PRO A 516 25.69 -6.04 -14.68
CA PRO A 516 26.30 -7.36 -14.85
C PRO A 516 26.54 -8.10 -13.53
N ARG A 517 26.90 -7.37 -12.47
CA ARG A 517 27.06 -7.97 -11.12
C ARG A 517 25.69 -8.37 -10.56
N THR A 518 24.71 -7.46 -10.59
CA THR A 518 23.38 -7.70 -10.03
C THR A 518 22.65 -8.87 -10.69
N LEU A 519 22.84 -9.07 -12.00
CA LEU A 519 22.22 -10.17 -12.74
C LEU A 519 22.92 -11.54 -12.53
N ARG A 520 24.12 -11.57 -11.92
CA ARG A 520 24.86 -12.80 -11.64
C ARG A 520 24.71 -13.28 -10.20
N THR A 521 24.24 -12.41 -9.31
CA THR A 521 23.98 -12.74 -7.89
C THR A 521 22.51 -13.11 -7.68
#